data_2899fd4ea73d42b0267a3526c6729831
#
_entry.id   2899fd4ea73d42b0267a3526c6729831
#
_cell.length_a   1.000
_cell.length_b   1.000
_cell.length_c   1.000
_cell.angle_alpha   90.00
_cell.angle_beta   90.00
_cell.angle_gamma   90.00
#
_symmetry.space_group_name_H-M   'P 1'
#
loop_
_entity.id
_entity.type
_entity.pdbx_description
1 polymer ?
#
loop_
_entity_poly.entity_id
_entity_poly.type
_entity_poly.pdbx_seq_one_letter_code
_entity_poly.pdbx_strand_id
1 'polypeptide(L)'
;MKKILSVLLAVSMLVSALFLLASCSEKKKVITIYATSEDFRIKNAQQMLNEKFPAYKIKVEYRSTGELAAKLANEGKKTDCDIVMELENTYLEKLGDSIAVLDGLPEVNFDNYLPELVPASHRYVPFIRTSGTIAVNKALLTEKGLPVPTCYDDLIKPEYKGLISMPNPKSSGTGYVFYLNMVNTRGEEKALEYFDALAKNLSGSGYTSSGSGPIKALKLGEAAIGLCMTWQAVDEINNGASYEILYFAEGAPYNTYSSAIISGKETDEDIQKVFAYLLTDVTPKDKELYAPEQIYKDRTFTIKNFPTDIPYADMRGNDDTAVKEKLLDVWKY
;
A
#
# COMPACT_ATOMS: atom_id res chain seq x y z
N MET A 1 -27.93 -68.93 -14.76
CA MET A 1 -27.62 -67.70 -15.54
C MET A 1 -28.49 -66.50 -15.16
N LYS A 2 -29.86 -66.61 -15.10
CA LYS A 2 -30.71 -65.42 -14.79
C LYS A 2 -30.44 -64.77 -13.40
N LYS A 3 -30.13 -65.57 -12.35
CA LYS A 3 -29.81 -65.01 -10.99
C LYS A 3 -28.47 -64.29 -10.92
N ILE A 4 -27.48 -64.69 -11.71
CA ILE A 4 -26.16 -64.01 -11.75
C ILE A 4 -26.27 -62.69 -12.48
N LEU A 5 -27.08 -62.60 -13.55
CA LEU A 5 -27.29 -61.40 -14.30
C LEU A 5 -28.03 -60.31 -13.50
N SER A 6 -29.02 -60.74 -12.64
CA SER A 6 -29.72 -59.78 -11.76
C SER A 6 -28.85 -59.22 -10.64
N VAL A 7 -27.89 -60.03 -10.09
CA VAL A 7 -26.93 -59.55 -9.07
C VAL A 7 -25.93 -58.58 -9.70
N LEU A 8 -25.44 -58.84 -10.90
CA LEU A 8 -24.55 -57.94 -11.63
C LEU A 8 -25.24 -56.59 -11.99
N LEU A 9 -26.51 -56.64 -12.35
CA LEU A 9 -27.29 -55.42 -12.62
C LEU A 9 -27.51 -54.58 -11.34
N ALA A 10 -27.80 -55.24 -10.20
CA ALA A 10 -28.00 -54.56 -8.91
C ALA A 10 -26.69 -53.94 -8.39
N VAL A 11 -25.56 -54.61 -8.55
CA VAL A 11 -24.23 -54.08 -8.17
C VAL A 11 -23.85 -52.88 -9.08
N SER A 12 -24.15 -52.97 -10.40
CA SER A 12 -23.87 -51.84 -11.30
C SER A 12 -24.72 -50.60 -10.99
N MET A 13 -25.99 -50.79 -10.60
CA MET A 13 -26.85 -49.67 -10.16
C MET A 13 -26.40 -49.08 -8.82
N LEU A 14 -25.93 -49.90 -7.87
CA LEU A 14 -25.38 -49.39 -6.60
C LEU A 14 -24.07 -48.58 -6.81
N VAL A 15 -23.19 -49.05 -7.69
CA VAL A 15 -21.97 -48.35 -8.04
C VAL A 15 -22.27 -47.03 -8.76
N SER A 16 -23.27 -47.03 -9.70
CA SER A 16 -23.69 -45.81 -10.37
C SER A 16 -24.34 -44.81 -9.41
N ALA A 17 -25.10 -45.26 -8.42
CA ALA A 17 -25.70 -44.40 -7.39
C ALA A 17 -24.63 -43.80 -6.45
N LEU A 18 -23.58 -44.56 -6.12
CA LEU A 18 -22.44 -44.04 -5.35
C LEU A 18 -21.63 -42.97 -6.14
N PHE A 19 -21.49 -43.13 -7.47
CA PHE A 19 -20.84 -42.12 -8.30
C PHE A 19 -21.71 -40.85 -8.48
N LEU A 20 -23.04 -40.96 -8.46
CA LEU A 20 -23.95 -39.81 -8.51
C LEU A 20 -23.97 -39.02 -7.19
N LEU A 21 -23.74 -39.68 -6.06
CA LEU A 21 -23.60 -39.01 -4.74
C LEU A 21 -22.25 -38.30 -4.57
N ALA A 22 -21.19 -38.77 -5.26
CA ALA A 22 -19.89 -38.14 -5.24
C ALA A 22 -19.74 -36.89 -6.13
N SER A 23 -20.73 -36.61 -7.00
CA SER A 23 -20.70 -35.51 -7.98
C SER A 23 -21.44 -34.25 -7.51
N CYS A 24 -21.95 -34.18 -6.29
CA CYS A 24 -22.39 -32.91 -5.69
C CYS A 24 -21.17 -32.17 -5.18
N SER A 25 -20.36 -31.63 -6.06
CA SER A 25 -19.41 -30.58 -5.69
C SER A 25 -20.25 -29.39 -5.22
N GLU A 26 -20.39 -29.25 -3.91
CA GLU A 26 -20.96 -28.03 -3.34
C GLU A 26 -20.25 -26.82 -3.95
N LYS A 27 -21.05 -25.93 -4.52
CA LYS A 27 -20.52 -24.73 -5.17
C LYS A 27 -19.86 -23.89 -4.10
N LYS A 28 -18.52 -23.91 -4.03
CA LYS A 28 -17.79 -23.14 -3.03
C LYS A 28 -18.24 -21.69 -3.03
N LYS A 29 -18.51 -21.13 -1.87
CA LYS A 29 -18.78 -19.70 -1.70
C LYS A 29 -17.61 -18.90 -2.25
N VAL A 30 -17.90 -17.93 -3.09
CA VAL A 30 -16.88 -17.01 -3.64
C VAL A 30 -16.77 -15.80 -2.73
N ILE A 31 -15.55 -15.44 -2.36
CA ILE A 31 -15.22 -14.21 -1.63
C ILE A 31 -14.20 -13.44 -2.47
N THR A 32 -14.53 -12.21 -2.83
CA THR A 32 -13.71 -11.37 -3.70
C THR A 32 -13.04 -10.27 -2.89
N ILE A 33 -11.72 -10.23 -2.96
CA ILE A 33 -10.86 -9.22 -2.33
C ILE A 33 -10.22 -8.40 -3.43
N TYR A 34 -10.41 -7.09 -3.44
CA TYR A 34 -9.65 -6.19 -4.31
C TYR A 34 -8.47 -5.60 -3.57
N ALA A 35 -7.30 -5.61 -4.20
CA ALA A 35 -6.05 -5.17 -3.59
C ALA A 35 -5.26 -4.25 -4.51
N THR A 36 -4.52 -3.30 -3.92
CA THR A 36 -3.61 -2.41 -4.66
C THR A 36 -2.13 -2.76 -4.45
N SER A 37 -1.86 -3.81 -3.66
CA SER A 37 -0.51 -4.33 -3.39
C SER A 37 0.18 -4.83 -4.65
N GLU A 38 1.51 -4.94 -4.61
CA GLU A 38 2.31 -5.54 -5.68
C GLU A 38 1.98 -7.02 -5.86
N ASP A 39 2.13 -7.51 -7.08
CA ASP A 39 1.74 -8.87 -7.51
C ASP A 39 2.32 -9.99 -6.61
N PHE A 40 3.57 -9.86 -6.15
CA PHE A 40 4.19 -10.85 -5.27
C PHE A 40 3.56 -10.86 -3.86
N ARG A 41 3.09 -9.72 -3.35
CA ARG A 41 2.40 -9.60 -2.07
C ARG A 41 0.99 -10.18 -2.17
N ILE A 42 0.28 -9.88 -3.26
CA ILE A 42 -1.04 -10.47 -3.57
C ILE A 42 -0.95 -11.99 -3.67
N LYS A 43 0.06 -12.54 -4.35
CA LYS A 43 0.28 -13.99 -4.44
C LYS A 43 0.49 -14.63 -3.08
N ASN A 44 1.27 -13.99 -2.20
CA ASN A 44 1.46 -14.46 -0.83
C ASN A 44 0.14 -14.48 -0.04
N ALA A 45 -0.62 -13.37 -0.08
CA ALA A 45 -1.92 -13.27 0.58
C ALA A 45 -2.91 -14.33 0.04
N GLN A 46 -3.00 -14.50 -1.29
CA GLN A 46 -3.85 -15.49 -1.95
C GLN A 46 -3.49 -16.92 -1.50
N GLN A 47 -2.19 -17.24 -1.41
CA GLN A 47 -1.74 -18.54 -0.95
C GLN A 47 -2.17 -18.79 0.50
N MET A 48 -1.88 -17.86 1.41
CA MET A 48 -2.26 -17.97 2.84
C MET A 48 -3.77 -18.15 3.02
N LEU A 49 -4.56 -17.37 2.29
CA LEU A 49 -6.02 -17.44 2.34
C LEU A 49 -6.55 -18.78 1.81
N ASN A 50 -6.01 -19.30 0.70
CA ASN A 50 -6.41 -20.59 0.14
C ASN A 50 -6.07 -21.77 1.07
N GLU A 51 -4.91 -21.71 1.73
CA GLU A 51 -4.48 -22.71 2.70
C GLU A 51 -5.38 -22.72 3.95
N LYS A 52 -5.74 -21.54 4.44
CA LYS A 52 -6.58 -21.39 5.63
C LYS A 52 -8.04 -21.74 5.38
N PHE A 53 -8.57 -21.40 4.21
CA PHE A 53 -9.99 -21.52 3.88
C PHE A 53 -10.25 -22.37 2.62
N PRO A 54 -9.90 -23.69 2.63
CA PRO A 54 -10.03 -24.55 1.46
C PRO A 54 -11.50 -24.79 1.04
N ALA A 55 -12.46 -24.51 1.92
CA ALA A 55 -13.89 -24.60 1.65
C ALA A 55 -14.43 -23.44 0.81
N TYR A 56 -13.74 -22.31 0.77
CA TYR A 56 -14.13 -21.12 0.00
C TYR A 56 -13.37 -21.04 -1.32
N LYS A 57 -13.87 -20.24 -2.24
CA LYS A 57 -13.15 -19.78 -3.44
C LYS A 57 -12.82 -18.30 -3.24
N ILE A 58 -11.70 -18.05 -2.57
CA ILE A 58 -11.22 -16.67 -2.35
C ILE A 58 -10.45 -16.21 -3.58
N LYS A 59 -10.71 -14.97 -4.02
CA LYS A 59 -10.01 -14.33 -5.12
C LYS A 59 -9.42 -13.02 -4.61
N VAL A 60 -8.09 -12.90 -4.67
CA VAL A 60 -7.42 -11.62 -4.44
C VAL A 60 -7.04 -11.04 -5.80
N GLU A 61 -7.73 -10.00 -6.23
CA GLU A 61 -7.59 -9.41 -7.56
C GLU A 61 -6.88 -8.06 -7.47
N TYR A 62 -5.80 -7.92 -8.24
CA TYR A 62 -5.10 -6.64 -8.36
C TYR A 62 -5.94 -5.60 -9.09
N ARG A 63 -5.91 -4.38 -8.56
CA ARG A 63 -6.40 -3.16 -9.20
C ARG A 63 -5.41 -2.03 -8.93
N SER A 64 -5.16 -1.16 -9.89
CA SER A 64 -4.42 0.05 -9.58
C SER A 64 -5.23 0.94 -8.62
N THR A 65 -4.55 1.71 -7.76
CA THR A 65 -5.20 2.54 -6.72
C THR A 65 -6.32 3.42 -7.29
N GLY A 66 -6.04 4.13 -8.37
CA GLY A 66 -7.04 5.01 -9.01
C GLY A 66 -8.21 4.24 -9.64
N GLU A 67 -7.95 3.09 -10.27
CA GLU A 67 -8.97 2.23 -10.86
C GLU A 67 -9.89 1.64 -9.78
N LEU A 68 -9.31 1.12 -8.69
CA LEU A 68 -10.07 0.59 -7.57
C LEU A 68 -10.93 1.66 -6.93
N ALA A 69 -10.36 2.82 -6.64
CA ALA A 69 -11.08 3.94 -6.06
C ALA A 69 -12.26 4.37 -6.93
N ALA A 70 -12.06 4.53 -8.25
CA ALA A 70 -13.10 4.90 -9.19
C ALA A 70 -14.20 3.82 -9.30
N LYS A 71 -13.82 2.53 -9.37
CA LYS A 71 -14.78 1.41 -9.40
C LYS A 71 -15.66 1.41 -8.15
N LEU A 72 -15.04 1.46 -6.96
CA LEU A 72 -15.79 1.43 -5.70
C LEU A 72 -16.66 2.67 -5.50
N ALA A 73 -16.21 3.85 -5.91
CA ALA A 73 -17.02 5.07 -5.86
C ALA A 73 -18.25 4.99 -6.78
N ASN A 74 -18.12 4.39 -7.97
CA ASN A 74 -19.22 4.24 -8.91
C ASN A 74 -20.23 3.15 -8.51
N GLU A 75 -19.73 2.03 -8.00
CA GLU A 75 -20.57 0.86 -7.68
C GLU A 75 -21.13 0.91 -6.25
N GLY A 76 -20.42 1.57 -5.34
CA GLY A 76 -20.79 1.66 -3.91
C GLY A 76 -21.03 0.28 -3.31
N LYS A 77 -22.12 0.14 -2.54
CA LYS A 77 -22.52 -1.13 -1.90
C LYS A 77 -22.89 -2.26 -2.86
N LYS A 78 -23.06 -1.96 -4.16
CA LYS A 78 -23.45 -2.95 -5.19
C LYS A 78 -22.26 -3.61 -5.86
N THR A 79 -21.03 -3.23 -5.50
CA THR A 79 -19.82 -3.82 -6.04
C THR A 79 -19.77 -5.34 -5.79
N ASP A 80 -19.09 -6.06 -6.65
CA ASP A 80 -18.78 -7.49 -6.49
C ASP A 80 -17.59 -7.74 -5.53
N CYS A 81 -16.95 -6.68 -5.04
CA CYS A 81 -15.95 -6.73 -3.98
C CYS A 81 -16.62 -7.02 -2.63
N ASP A 82 -16.02 -7.87 -1.83
CA ASP A 82 -16.44 -8.10 -0.43
C ASP A 82 -15.50 -7.41 0.54
N ILE A 83 -14.20 -7.50 0.30
CA ILE A 83 -13.13 -6.93 1.13
C ILE A 83 -12.20 -6.10 0.25
N VAL A 84 -11.82 -4.93 0.73
CA VAL A 84 -10.74 -4.10 0.18
C VAL A 84 -9.49 -4.37 0.99
N MET A 85 -8.38 -4.72 0.32
CA MET A 85 -7.07 -4.89 0.93
C MET A 85 -6.11 -3.82 0.38
N GLU A 86 -5.51 -3.05 1.29
CA GLU A 86 -4.48 -2.06 0.97
C GLU A 86 -4.92 -0.97 -0.04
N LEU A 87 -5.98 -0.24 0.29
CA LEU A 87 -6.31 0.99 -0.43
C LEU A 87 -5.88 2.21 0.37
N GLU A 88 -5.36 3.24 -0.32
CA GLU A 88 -4.94 4.50 0.31
C GLU A 88 -6.10 5.14 1.09
N ASN A 89 -5.83 5.59 2.32
CA ASN A 89 -6.86 6.08 3.25
C ASN A 89 -7.69 7.23 2.66
N THR A 90 -7.08 8.14 1.91
CA THR A 90 -7.80 9.25 1.24
C THR A 90 -8.96 8.75 0.37
N TYR A 91 -8.78 7.62 -0.31
CA TYR A 91 -9.86 7.03 -1.11
C TYR A 91 -10.88 6.29 -0.27
N LEU A 92 -10.45 5.63 0.83
CA LEU A 92 -11.38 4.98 1.76
C LEU A 92 -12.29 6.02 2.45
N GLU A 93 -11.75 7.18 2.83
CA GLU A 93 -12.57 8.29 3.36
C GLU A 93 -13.62 8.76 2.35
N LYS A 94 -13.27 8.86 1.06
CA LYS A 94 -14.23 9.20 -0.01
C LYS A 94 -15.37 8.19 -0.16
N LEU A 95 -15.14 6.92 0.14
CA LEU A 95 -16.16 5.89 0.03
C LEU A 95 -17.26 6.02 1.10
N GLY A 96 -16.95 6.65 2.23
CA GLY A 96 -17.91 6.94 3.29
C GLY A 96 -18.77 5.72 3.65
N ASP A 97 -20.10 5.85 3.52
CA ASP A 97 -21.06 4.79 3.85
C ASP A 97 -21.03 3.58 2.91
N SER A 98 -20.23 3.59 1.86
CA SER A 98 -20.04 2.41 0.99
C SER A 98 -19.16 1.34 1.64
N ILE A 99 -18.41 1.68 2.68
CA ILE A 99 -17.66 0.73 3.51
C ILE A 99 -18.25 0.67 4.92
N ALA A 100 -18.19 -0.50 5.53
CA ALA A 100 -18.83 -0.79 6.81
C ALA A 100 -18.13 -0.14 7.99
N VAL A 101 -18.85 0.15 9.07
CA VAL A 101 -18.26 0.38 10.39
C VAL A 101 -17.81 -0.96 10.94
N LEU A 102 -16.59 -1.03 11.43
CA LEU A 102 -15.93 -2.29 11.80
C LEU A 102 -15.95 -2.57 13.31
N ASP A 103 -16.50 -1.65 14.11
CA ASP A 103 -16.60 -1.83 15.55
C ASP A 103 -17.38 -3.11 15.91
N GLY A 104 -16.82 -3.89 16.83
CA GLY A 104 -17.43 -5.13 17.31
C GLY A 104 -17.27 -6.34 16.37
N LEU A 105 -16.61 -6.20 15.22
CA LEU A 105 -16.29 -7.35 14.38
C LEU A 105 -15.15 -8.19 14.98
N PRO A 106 -15.11 -9.49 14.71
CA PRO A 106 -14.05 -10.38 15.19
C PRO A 106 -12.66 -9.87 14.83
N GLU A 107 -11.73 -9.89 15.80
CA GLU A 107 -10.32 -9.49 15.67
C GLU A 107 -10.10 -8.01 15.30
N VAL A 108 -11.15 -7.19 15.17
CA VAL A 108 -11.02 -5.75 14.99
C VAL A 108 -10.86 -5.10 16.36
N ASN A 109 -9.65 -4.64 16.64
CA ASN A 109 -9.32 -3.89 17.85
C ASN A 109 -8.42 -2.70 17.48
N PHE A 110 -9.02 -1.52 17.40
CA PHE A 110 -8.31 -0.29 17.05
C PHE A 110 -7.26 0.12 18.10
N ASP A 111 -7.39 -0.33 19.34
CA ASP A 111 -6.40 -0.07 20.40
C ASP A 111 -5.05 -0.75 20.15
N ASN A 112 -4.98 -1.73 19.26
CA ASN A 112 -3.73 -2.38 18.87
C ASN A 112 -2.86 -1.51 17.94
N TYR A 113 -3.44 -0.48 17.32
CA TYR A 113 -2.78 0.35 16.31
C TYR A 113 -2.28 1.67 16.89
N LEU A 114 -1.30 2.27 16.21
CA LEU A 114 -0.83 3.62 16.54
C LEU A 114 -1.99 4.62 16.39
N PRO A 115 -2.23 5.50 17.38
CA PRO A 115 -3.42 6.37 17.39
C PRO A 115 -3.55 7.27 16.15
N GLU A 116 -2.41 7.74 15.63
CA GLU A 116 -2.38 8.59 14.43
C GLU A 116 -2.76 7.88 13.14
N LEU A 117 -2.85 6.54 13.13
CA LEU A 117 -3.23 5.73 11.98
C LEU A 117 -4.68 5.22 12.05
N VAL A 118 -5.34 5.40 13.19
CA VAL A 118 -6.72 4.94 13.40
C VAL A 118 -7.70 5.98 12.85
N PRO A 119 -8.57 5.61 11.88
CA PRO A 119 -9.56 6.55 11.37
C PRO A 119 -10.64 6.85 12.41
N ALA A 120 -11.05 8.10 12.53
CA ALA A 120 -12.14 8.47 13.41
C ALA A 120 -13.49 7.81 13.04
N SER A 121 -13.63 7.39 11.79
CA SER A 121 -14.82 6.70 11.27
C SER A 121 -14.92 5.23 11.67
N HIS A 122 -13.82 4.60 12.09
CA HIS A 122 -13.69 3.16 12.34
C HIS A 122 -14.18 2.29 11.17
N ARG A 123 -14.07 2.79 9.92
CA ARG A 123 -14.56 2.09 8.72
C ARG A 123 -13.48 1.29 8.01
N TYR A 124 -12.22 1.47 8.39
CA TYR A 124 -11.09 0.72 7.85
C TYR A 124 -10.00 0.54 8.90
N VAL A 125 -9.18 -0.49 8.73
CA VAL A 125 -8.10 -0.87 9.65
C VAL A 125 -6.77 -0.68 8.95
N PRO A 126 -5.75 -0.07 9.59
CA PRO A 126 -4.42 0.10 9.02
C PRO A 126 -3.82 -1.23 8.54
N PHE A 127 -3.33 -1.26 7.29
CA PHE A 127 -2.65 -2.40 6.68
C PHE A 127 -1.15 -2.15 6.58
N ILE A 128 -0.75 -1.06 5.93
CA ILE A 128 0.64 -0.61 5.88
C ILE A 128 0.75 0.90 6.03
N ARG A 129 1.91 1.33 6.50
CA ARG A 129 2.44 2.69 6.36
C ARG A 129 3.70 2.61 5.50
N THR A 130 3.87 3.56 4.58
CA THR A 130 5.05 3.67 3.72
C THR A 130 5.63 5.06 3.81
N SER A 131 6.88 5.17 4.26
CA SER A 131 7.56 6.46 4.43
C SER A 131 8.39 6.84 3.21
N GLY A 132 8.48 8.15 2.99
CA GLY A 132 9.42 8.76 2.05
C GLY A 132 10.79 8.96 2.67
N THR A 133 11.82 8.90 1.85
CA THR A 133 13.22 9.14 2.22
C THR A 133 13.94 9.92 1.16
N ILE A 134 15.08 10.49 1.55
CA ILE A 134 16.07 11.04 0.63
C ILE A 134 17.13 9.96 0.43
N ALA A 135 17.09 9.25 -0.70
CA ALA A 135 18.10 8.27 -1.06
C ALA A 135 19.26 8.94 -1.78
N VAL A 136 20.50 8.70 -1.35
CA VAL A 136 21.70 9.37 -1.85
C VAL A 136 22.74 8.39 -2.36
N ASN A 137 23.17 8.56 -3.59
CA ASN A 137 24.34 7.90 -4.15
C ASN A 137 25.61 8.71 -3.78
N LYS A 138 26.22 8.36 -2.63
CA LYS A 138 27.43 9.06 -2.13
C LYS A 138 28.60 8.98 -3.07
N ALA A 139 28.76 7.86 -3.79
CA ALA A 139 29.86 7.69 -4.74
C ALA A 139 29.78 8.74 -5.85
N LEU A 140 28.57 8.94 -6.41
CA LEU A 140 28.37 9.93 -7.47
C LEU A 140 28.53 11.38 -6.95
N LEU A 141 28.07 11.69 -5.73
CA LEU A 141 28.35 13.01 -5.14
C LEU A 141 29.86 13.24 -4.91
N THR A 142 30.57 12.25 -4.39
CA THR A 142 32.02 12.32 -4.19
C THR A 142 32.77 12.55 -5.49
N GLU A 143 32.41 11.82 -6.57
CA GLU A 143 32.98 12.00 -7.91
C GLU A 143 32.81 13.45 -8.41
N LYS A 144 31.68 14.08 -8.08
CA LYS A 144 31.38 15.47 -8.45
C LYS A 144 31.95 16.51 -7.43
N GLY A 145 32.64 16.06 -6.37
CA GLY A 145 33.18 16.94 -5.34
C GLY A 145 32.10 17.62 -4.48
N LEU A 146 30.91 17.03 -4.37
CA LEU A 146 29.78 17.60 -3.65
C LEU A 146 29.59 16.92 -2.29
N PRO A 147 29.16 17.67 -1.27
CA PRO A 147 28.80 17.09 0.03
C PRO A 147 27.48 16.32 -0.05
N VAL A 148 27.23 15.46 0.94
CA VAL A 148 25.92 14.86 1.17
C VAL A 148 25.00 15.94 1.76
N PRO A 149 23.76 16.14 1.23
CA PRO A 149 22.85 17.14 1.78
C PRO A 149 22.40 16.77 3.20
N THR A 150 22.16 17.77 4.05
CA THR A 150 21.77 17.61 5.45
C THR A 150 20.38 18.14 5.76
N CYS A 151 19.79 18.89 4.84
CA CYS A 151 18.45 19.47 4.95
C CYS A 151 17.82 19.71 3.57
N TYR A 152 16.53 20.00 3.54
CA TYR A 152 15.84 20.31 2.29
C TYR A 152 16.41 21.56 1.59
N ASP A 153 16.90 22.55 2.35
CA ASP A 153 17.45 23.77 1.75
C ASP A 153 18.79 23.53 1.02
N ASP A 154 19.49 22.44 1.34
CA ASP A 154 20.65 22.03 0.55
C ASP A 154 20.24 21.62 -0.86
N LEU A 155 19.10 20.95 -1.01
CA LEU A 155 18.63 20.42 -2.31
C LEU A 155 18.33 21.53 -3.35
N ILE A 156 18.08 22.76 -2.90
CA ILE A 156 17.81 23.89 -3.81
C ILE A 156 19.08 24.71 -4.14
N LYS A 157 20.24 24.35 -3.60
CA LYS A 157 21.51 25.00 -3.92
C LYS A 157 21.94 24.69 -5.37
N PRO A 158 22.53 25.68 -6.08
CA PRO A 158 22.88 25.52 -7.49
C PRO A 158 23.85 24.37 -7.80
N GLU A 159 24.68 23.99 -6.84
CA GLU A 159 25.64 22.89 -6.99
C GLU A 159 25.02 21.52 -7.23
N TYR A 160 23.75 21.31 -6.81
CA TYR A 160 23.00 20.06 -7.06
C TYR A 160 22.19 20.09 -8.36
N LYS A 161 22.40 21.08 -9.24
CA LYS A 161 21.67 21.21 -10.49
C LYS A 161 21.80 19.96 -11.36
N GLY A 162 20.64 19.40 -11.75
CA GLY A 162 20.58 18.21 -12.59
C GLY A 162 20.87 16.90 -11.85
N LEU A 163 20.98 16.91 -10.51
CA LEU A 163 21.36 15.73 -9.71
C LEU A 163 20.19 15.19 -8.84
N ILE A 164 19.04 15.83 -8.86
CA ILE A 164 17.91 15.46 -8.00
C ILE A 164 16.78 14.88 -8.83
N SER A 165 16.15 13.83 -8.33
CA SER A 165 14.94 13.28 -8.92
C SER A 165 13.82 13.23 -7.88
N MET A 166 12.64 13.72 -8.26
CA MET A 166 11.43 13.73 -7.42
C MET A 166 10.20 13.44 -8.28
N PRO A 167 9.19 12.69 -7.77
CA PRO A 167 7.94 12.49 -8.49
C PRO A 167 7.05 13.72 -8.46
N ASN A 168 6.23 13.89 -9.49
CA ASN A 168 5.23 14.94 -9.53
C ASN A 168 4.07 14.64 -8.56
N PRO A 169 3.72 15.54 -7.65
CA PRO A 169 2.60 15.40 -6.72
C PRO A 169 1.24 15.08 -7.38
N LYS A 170 0.97 15.61 -8.59
CA LYS A 170 -0.29 15.34 -9.30
C LYS A 170 -0.40 13.90 -9.81
N SER A 171 0.71 13.28 -10.16
CA SER A 171 0.72 11.94 -10.76
C SER A 171 1.21 10.85 -9.84
N SER A 172 1.69 11.20 -8.63
CA SER A 172 2.32 10.26 -7.72
C SER A 172 2.00 10.57 -6.25
N GLY A 173 1.48 9.58 -5.53
CA GLY A 173 1.30 9.66 -4.07
C GLY A 173 2.63 9.90 -3.34
N THR A 174 3.74 9.34 -3.83
CA THR A 174 5.09 9.65 -3.30
C THR A 174 5.42 11.14 -3.43
N GLY A 175 5.17 11.73 -4.58
CA GLY A 175 5.37 13.19 -4.76
C GLY A 175 4.47 14.00 -3.84
N TYR A 176 3.21 13.59 -3.72
CA TYR A 176 2.23 14.28 -2.88
C TYR A 176 2.62 14.31 -1.41
N VAL A 177 3.09 13.20 -0.81
CA VAL A 177 3.46 13.21 0.62
C VAL A 177 4.65 14.11 0.92
N PHE A 178 5.63 14.22 0.01
CA PHE A 178 6.71 15.21 0.14
C PHE A 178 6.19 16.65 0.06
N TYR A 179 5.25 16.91 -0.85
CA TYR A 179 4.63 18.22 -0.98
C TYR A 179 3.82 18.58 0.27
N LEU A 180 2.95 17.68 0.74
CA LEU A 180 2.15 17.89 1.95
C LEU A 180 3.03 18.12 3.19
N ASN A 181 4.11 17.33 3.36
CA ASN A 181 5.03 17.54 4.47
C ASN A 181 5.65 18.95 4.45
N MET A 182 6.05 19.42 3.28
CA MET A 182 6.59 20.78 3.13
C MET A 182 5.53 21.84 3.44
N VAL A 183 4.27 21.63 3.03
CA VAL A 183 3.15 22.51 3.38
C VAL A 183 2.91 22.54 4.89
N ASN A 184 2.91 21.36 5.54
CA ASN A 184 2.67 21.25 6.98
C ASN A 184 3.79 21.91 7.81
N THR A 185 5.03 21.92 7.31
CA THR A 185 6.19 22.45 8.03
C THR A 185 6.48 23.93 7.73
N ARG A 186 6.22 24.39 6.50
CA ARG A 186 6.62 25.75 6.05
C ARG A 186 5.43 26.62 5.64
N GLY A 187 4.23 26.06 5.51
CA GLY A 187 3.06 26.71 4.94
C GLY A 187 3.01 26.62 3.39
N GLU A 188 1.83 26.81 2.83
CA GLU A 188 1.51 26.56 1.41
C GLU A 188 2.38 27.42 0.45
N GLU A 189 2.48 28.73 0.72
CA GLU A 189 3.25 29.67 -0.12
C GLU A 189 4.73 29.31 -0.19
N LYS A 190 5.37 29.10 0.99
CA LYS A 190 6.79 28.75 1.06
C LYS A 190 7.09 27.36 0.51
N ALA A 191 6.13 26.42 0.62
CA ALA A 191 6.26 25.10 0.02
C ALA A 191 6.30 25.22 -1.52
N LEU A 192 5.42 26.00 -2.11
CA LEU A 192 5.42 26.24 -3.56
C LEU A 192 6.71 26.93 -4.03
N GLU A 193 7.19 27.97 -3.31
CA GLU A 193 8.46 28.61 -3.60
C GLU A 193 9.65 27.65 -3.53
N TYR A 194 9.66 26.78 -2.52
CA TYR A 194 10.68 25.73 -2.38
C TYR A 194 10.67 24.78 -3.60
N PHE A 195 9.52 24.29 -4.02
CA PHE A 195 9.44 23.36 -5.15
C PHE A 195 9.70 24.04 -6.50
N ASP A 196 9.41 25.34 -6.63
CA ASP A 196 9.83 26.16 -7.78
C ASP A 196 11.37 26.28 -7.85
N ALA A 197 12.04 26.36 -6.70
CA ALA A 197 13.50 26.35 -6.61
C ALA A 197 14.07 24.97 -6.90
N LEU A 198 13.48 23.90 -6.31
CA LEU A 198 13.89 22.51 -6.49
C LEU A 198 13.78 22.08 -7.96
N ALA A 199 12.75 22.53 -8.68
CA ALA A 199 12.55 22.23 -10.08
C ALA A 199 13.76 22.59 -10.97
N LYS A 200 14.54 23.59 -10.58
CA LYS A 200 15.78 24.01 -11.30
C LYS A 200 16.92 23.04 -11.14
N ASN A 201 16.87 22.18 -10.10
CA ASN A 201 17.90 21.19 -9.75
C ASN A 201 17.52 19.76 -10.14
N LEU A 202 16.30 19.57 -10.69
CA LEU A 202 15.87 18.23 -11.12
C LEU A 202 16.67 17.73 -12.32
N SER A 203 16.91 16.44 -12.35
CA SER A 203 17.53 15.72 -13.47
C SER A 203 16.54 15.49 -14.62
N GLY A 204 17.03 15.23 -15.80
CA GLY A 204 16.21 14.93 -16.97
C GLY A 204 15.26 16.06 -17.35
N SER A 205 13.98 15.74 -17.55
CA SER A 205 12.93 16.67 -17.97
C SER A 205 12.15 17.30 -16.80
N GLY A 206 12.64 17.17 -15.56
CA GLY A 206 11.97 17.71 -14.39
C GLY A 206 11.32 16.62 -13.50
N TYR A 207 10.15 16.91 -12.92
CA TYR A 207 9.43 15.96 -12.07
C TYR A 207 9.07 14.67 -12.82
N THR A 208 9.32 13.50 -12.22
CA THR A 208 8.97 12.20 -12.83
C THR A 208 7.47 11.92 -12.70
N SER A 209 6.90 11.18 -13.65
CA SER A 209 5.47 10.87 -13.67
C SER A 209 5.05 9.76 -12.68
N SER A 210 6.00 9.05 -12.08
CA SER A 210 5.71 7.93 -11.16
C SER A 210 6.58 7.97 -9.92
N GLY A 211 6.09 7.37 -8.80
CA GLY A 211 6.81 7.24 -7.55
C GLY A 211 8.08 6.38 -7.65
N SER A 212 8.22 5.55 -8.68
CA SER A 212 9.44 4.77 -8.95
C SER A 212 10.47 5.51 -9.80
N GLY A 213 10.14 6.71 -10.31
CA GLY A 213 11.06 7.51 -11.12
C GLY A 213 12.38 7.81 -10.43
N PRO A 214 12.38 8.34 -9.20
CA PRO A 214 13.60 8.69 -8.50
C PRO A 214 14.56 7.53 -8.28
N ILE A 215 14.07 6.39 -7.85
CA ILE A 215 14.94 5.22 -7.63
C ILE A 215 15.50 4.68 -8.95
N LYS A 216 14.75 4.77 -10.05
CA LYS A 216 15.25 4.43 -11.39
C LYS A 216 16.34 5.41 -11.84
N ALA A 217 16.16 6.71 -11.60
CA ALA A 217 17.16 7.72 -11.94
C ALA A 217 18.48 7.51 -11.16
N LEU A 218 18.39 7.15 -9.87
CA LEU A 218 19.56 6.76 -9.06
C LEU A 218 20.26 5.54 -9.65
N LYS A 219 19.51 4.50 -10.00
CA LYS A 219 20.04 3.24 -10.56
C LYS A 219 20.75 3.44 -11.89
N LEU A 220 20.24 4.33 -12.73
CA LEU A 220 20.83 4.67 -14.02
C LEU A 220 21.98 5.71 -13.91
N GLY A 221 22.24 6.27 -12.72
CA GLY A 221 23.22 7.34 -12.53
C GLY A 221 22.80 8.68 -13.12
N GLU A 222 21.51 8.84 -13.45
CA GLU A 222 20.94 10.09 -13.98
C GLU A 222 20.69 11.12 -12.87
N ALA A 223 20.58 10.67 -11.62
CA ALA A 223 20.52 11.50 -10.43
C ALA A 223 21.44 10.95 -9.33
N ALA A 224 21.90 11.82 -8.46
CA ALA A 224 22.64 11.45 -7.25
C ALA A 224 21.77 11.42 -5.99
N ILE A 225 20.61 12.09 -6.05
CA ILE A 225 19.68 12.24 -4.93
C ILE A 225 18.27 11.95 -5.42
N GLY A 226 17.56 11.07 -4.73
CA GLY A 226 16.19 10.69 -5.05
C GLY A 226 15.24 10.87 -3.87
N LEU A 227 14.15 11.61 -4.06
CA LEU A 227 13.02 11.65 -3.12
C LEU A 227 12.10 10.48 -3.48
N CYS A 228 12.20 9.38 -2.73
CA CYS A 228 11.50 8.11 -3.03
C CYS A 228 10.93 7.49 -1.75
N MET A 229 10.25 6.36 -1.84
CA MET A 229 9.82 5.61 -0.67
C MET A 229 10.99 4.81 -0.07
N THR A 230 11.03 4.73 1.26
CA THR A 230 12.09 4.03 2.02
C THR A 230 12.28 2.59 1.55
N TRP A 231 11.18 1.85 1.35
CA TRP A 231 11.25 0.47 0.88
C TRP A 231 11.91 0.31 -0.49
N GLN A 232 11.74 1.29 -1.39
CA GLN A 232 12.40 1.27 -2.72
C GLN A 232 13.91 1.41 -2.60
N ALA A 233 14.37 2.31 -1.73
CA ALA A 233 15.80 2.48 -1.47
C ALA A 233 16.39 1.23 -0.80
N VAL A 234 15.68 0.64 0.16
CA VAL A 234 16.08 -0.60 0.86
C VAL A 234 16.15 -1.78 -0.10
N ASP A 235 15.20 -1.91 -1.02
CA ASP A 235 15.22 -2.98 -2.04
C ASP A 235 16.48 -2.90 -2.90
N GLU A 236 16.82 -1.73 -3.41
CA GLU A 236 18.06 -1.54 -4.20
C GLU A 236 19.33 -1.76 -3.35
N ILE A 237 19.34 -1.35 -2.08
CA ILE A 237 20.45 -1.62 -1.16
C ILE A 237 20.60 -3.14 -0.94
N ASN A 238 19.51 -3.87 -0.77
CA ASN A 238 19.52 -5.33 -0.62
C ASN A 238 19.97 -6.04 -1.91
N ASN A 239 19.76 -5.41 -3.06
CA ASN A 239 20.25 -5.86 -4.38
C ASN A 239 21.68 -5.37 -4.71
N GLY A 240 22.37 -4.74 -3.74
CA GLY A 240 23.80 -4.40 -3.85
C GLY A 240 24.09 -2.93 -4.16
N ALA A 241 23.10 -2.06 -4.24
CA ALA A 241 23.33 -0.63 -4.39
C ALA A 241 23.92 -0.02 -3.11
N SER A 242 24.83 0.95 -3.27
CA SER A 242 25.46 1.67 -2.15
C SER A 242 24.78 3.03 -1.95
N TYR A 243 23.52 3.02 -1.56
CA TYR A 243 22.78 4.25 -1.24
C TYR A 243 22.78 4.50 0.27
N GLU A 244 22.75 5.77 0.64
CA GLU A 244 22.46 6.22 1.99
C GLU A 244 21.00 6.68 2.07
N ILE A 245 20.30 6.28 3.13
CA ILE A 245 18.93 6.70 3.45
C ILE A 245 19.02 7.84 4.44
N LEU A 246 18.47 9.01 4.10
CA LEU A 246 18.44 10.19 4.94
C LEU A 246 17.01 10.60 5.27
N TYR A 247 16.85 11.11 6.49
CA TYR A 247 15.66 11.82 6.96
C TYR A 247 16.10 13.20 7.47
N PHE A 248 15.45 14.24 6.99
CA PHE A 248 15.72 15.61 7.43
C PHE A 248 14.87 15.98 8.65
N ALA A 249 15.09 17.15 9.21
CA ALA A 249 14.43 17.61 10.43
C ALA A 249 12.90 17.69 10.34
N GLU A 250 12.36 17.86 9.11
CA GLU A 250 10.92 17.87 8.82
C GLU A 250 10.28 16.48 8.96
N GLY A 251 11.08 15.46 9.18
CA GLY A 251 10.63 14.08 9.29
C GLY A 251 10.38 13.38 7.96
N ALA A 252 10.15 12.07 8.05
CA ALA A 252 9.81 11.22 6.93
C ALA A 252 8.32 11.38 6.57
N PRO A 253 7.97 11.96 5.43
CA PRO A 253 6.57 11.97 5.01
C PRO A 253 6.09 10.54 4.77
N TYR A 254 4.81 10.26 5.00
CA TYR A 254 4.31 8.91 4.81
C TYR A 254 2.88 8.89 4.26
N ASN A 255 2.55 7.77 3.63
CA ASN A 255 1.19 7.42 3.27
C ASN A 255 0.73 6.21 4.06
N THR A 256 -0.59 6.09 4.25
CA THR A 256 -1.24 4.95 4.90
C THR A 256 -2.21 4.28 3.95
N TYR A 257 -2.20 2.97 4.00
CA TYR A 257 -3.12 2.12 3.25
C TYR A 257 -3.80 1.18 4.24
N SER A 258 -5.08 0.96 4.04
CA SER A 258 -5.91 0.24 4.98
C SER A 258 -6.79 -0.79 4.31
N SER A 259 -7.37 -1.68 5.11
CA SER A 259 -8.32 -2.70 4.68
C SER A 259 -9.71 -2.39 5.22
N ALA A 260 -10.74 -2.70 4.41
CA ALA A 260 -12.13 -2.42 4.74
C ALA A 260 -13.05 -3.54 4.24
N ILE A 261 -14.26 -3.61 4.79
CA ILE A 261 -15.34 -4.46 4.29
C ILE A 261 -16.37 -3.56 3.60
N ILE A 262 -16.91 -3.97 2.46
CA ILE A 262 -17.99 -3.25 1.78
C ILE A 262 -19.26 -3.32 2.63
N SER A 263 -19.95 -2.19 2.78
CA SER A 263 -21.18 -2.07 3.58
C SER A 263 -22.26 -3.08 3.16
N GLY A 264 -22.80 -3.78 4.14
CA GLY A 264 -23.78 -4.85 3.96
C GLY A 264 -23.15 -6.25 3.85
N LYS A 265 -21.82 -6.33 3.69
CA LYS A 265 -21.07 -7.59 3.70
C LYS A 265 -20.52 -7.95 5.08
N GLU A 266 -20.44 -6.99 5.99
CA GLU A 266 -19.94 -7.16 7.35
C GLU A 266 -20.82 -8.07 8.23
N THR A 267 -22.05 -8.35 7.82
CA THR A 267 -22.94 -9.28 8.51
C THR A 267 -22.76 -10.75 8.14
N ASP A 268 -21.96 -11.02 7.09
CA ASP A 268 -21.66 -12.36 6.63
C ASP A 268 -20.49 -12.95 7.43
N GLU A 269 -20.77 -13.98 8.23
CA GLU A 269 -19.78 -14.63 9.11
C GLU A 269 -18.54 -15.17 8.37
N ASP A 270 -18.68 -15.58 7.12
CA ASP A 270 -17.55 -16.10 6.35
C ASP A 270 -16.63 -14.98 5.88
N ILE A 271 -17.22 -13.83 5.52
CA ILE A 271 -16.45 -12.61 5.20
C ILE A 271 -15.76 -12.10 6.46
N GLN A 272 -16.44 -12.09 7.61
CA GLN A 272 -15.82 -11.74 8.89
C GLN A 272 -14.61 -12.62 9.21
N LYS A 273 -14.71 -13.96 9.05
CA LYS A 273 -13.61 -14.90 9.29
C LYS A 273 -12.41 -14.63 8.38
N VAL A 274 -12.68 -14.35 7.10
CA VAL A 274 -11.62 -14.03 6.13
C VAL A 274 -10.96 -12.69 6.46
N PHE A 275 -11.74 -11.68 6.83
CA PHE A 275 -11.23 -10.38 7.23
C PHE A 275 -10.43 -10.46 8.54
N ALA A 276 -10.92 -11.18 9.54
CA ALA A 276 -10.18 -11.43 10.78
C ALA A 276 -8.81 -12.07 10.51
N TYR A 277 -8.76 -13.11 9.66
CA TYR A 277 -7.49 -13.75 9.27
C TYR A 277 -6.57 -12.80 8.47
N LEU A 278 -7.15 -11.91 7.65
CA LEU A 278 -6.38 -10.87 6.97
C LEU A 278 -5.66 -9.96 8.00
N LEU A 279 -6.33 -9.60 9.10
CA LEU A 279 -5.77 -8.72 10.13
C LEU A 279 -4.75 -9.44 11.02
N THR A 280 -5.02 -10.70 11.41
CA THR A 280 -4.21 -11.43 12.41
C THR A 280 -3.00 -12.16 11.83
N ASP A 281 -3.08 -12.57 10.57
CA ASP A 281 -2.07 -13.44 9.94
C ASP A 281 -1.49 -12.82 8.66
N VAL A 282 -2.34 -12.40 7.70
CA VAL A 282 -1.86 -11.91 6.40
C VAL A 282 -1.11 -10.58 6.56
N THR A 283 -1.70 -9.61 7.26
CA THR A 283 -1.06 -8.29 7.49
C THR A 283 0.26 -8.43 8.25
N PRO A 284 0.34 -9.15 9.39
CA PRO A 284 1.63 -9.37 10.06
C PRO A 284 2.66 -10.08 9.18
N LYS A 285 2.25 -11.08 8.40
CA LYS A 285 3.16 -11.78 7.50
C LYS A 285 3.69 -10.89 6.37
N ASP A 286 2.85 -10.03 5.83
CA ASP A 286 3.24 -9.02 4.86
C ASP A 286 4.29 -8.05 5.44
N LYS A 287 4.11 -7.65 6.70
CA LYS A 287 5.08 -6.80 7.41
C LYS A 287 6.42 -7.50 7.66
N GLU A 288 6.41 -8.76 8.01
CA GLU A 288 7.64 -9.56 8.18
C GLU A 288 8.45 -9.68 6.89
N LEU A 289 7.77 -9.76 5.75
CA LEU A 289 8.41 -10.05 4.47
C LEU A 289 8.71 -8.81 3.64
N TYR A 290 7.87 -7.76 3.72
CA TYR A 290 7.88 -6.70 2.71
C TYR A 290 7.80 -5.28 3.27
N ALA A 291 6.93 -5.03 4.26
CA ALA A 291 6.60 -3.67 4.70
C ALA A 291 6.67 -3.52 6.22
N PRO A 292 7.89 -3.49 6.82
CA PRO A 292 8.09 -3.59 8.26
C PRO A 292 7.68 -2.34 9.05
N GLU A 293 7.38 -1.22 8.38
CA GLU A 293 7.07 0.05 9.04
C GLU A 293 5.93 -0.11 10.05
N GLN A 294 6.14 0.42 11.25
CA GLN A 294 5.26 0.18 12.39
C GLN A 294 3.86 0.74 12.18
N ILE A 295 2.85 -0.10 12.40
CA ILE A 295 1.43 0.30 12.49
C ILE A 295 0.81 -0.10 13.84
N TYR A 296 1.40 -1.05 14.56
CA TYR A 296 0.92 -1.52 15.86
C TYR A 296 1.65 -0.82 17.02
N LYS A 297 0.98 -0.64 18.16
CA LYS A 297 1.58 -0.08 19.38
C LYS A 297 2.68 -0.99 19.94
N ASP A 298 2.39 -2.27 20.05
CA ASP A 298 3.20 -3.24 20.82
C ASP A 298 3.86 -4.30 19.93
N ARG A 299 3.86 -4.11 18.61
CA ARG A 299 4.43 -5.07 17.67
C ARG A 299 5.27 -4.38 16.61
N THR A 300 6.51 -4.81 16.47
CA THR A 300 7.47 -4.29 15.47
C THR A 300 7.97 -5.41 14.57
N PHE A 301 8.39 -5.05 13.38
CA PHE A 301 8.93 -5.95 12.36
C PHE A 301 10.25 -5.37 11.85
N THR A 302 11.14 -6.24 11.40
CA THR A 302 12.44 -5.84 10.87
C THR A 302 12.74 -6.58 9.57
N ILE A 303 13.27 -5.86 8.62
CA ILE A 303 13.82 -6.40 7.36
C ILE A 303 15.27 -5.93 7.25
N LYS A 304 16.12 -6.72 6.62
CA LYS A 304 17.53 -6.38 6.40
C LYS A 304 17.66 -4.99 5.78
N ASN A 305 18.54 -4.17 6.35
CA ASN A 305 18.83 -2.80 5.92
C ASN A 305 17.63 -1.81 5.99
N PHE A 306 16.48 -2.21 6.53
CA PHE A 306 15.38 -1.29 6.73
C PHE A 306 15.63 -0.45 8.01
N PRO A 307 15.52 0.88 7.95
CA PRO A 307 15.68 1.74 9.13
C PRO A 307 14.67 1.40 10.23
N THR A 308 15.12 1.34 11.48
CA THR A 308 14.27 1.04 12.65
C THR A 308 13.70 2.30 13.31
N ASP A 309 14.45 3.41 13.23
CA ASP A 309 14.12 4.67 13.91
C ASP A 309 13.75 5.73 12.86
N ILE A 310 12.62 5.54 12.18
CA ILE A 310 12.13 6.49 11.19
C ILE A 310 11.47 7.66 11.90
N PRO A 311 11.96 8.91 11.74
CA PRO A 311 11.36 10.09 12.34
C PRO A 311 10.15 10.53 11.51
N TYR A 312 8.98 9.91 11.71
CA TYR A 312 7.79 10.22 10.92
C TYR A 312 7.36 11.69 11.03
N ALA A 313 7.02 12.28 9.90
CA ALA A 313 6.51 13.64 9.81
C ALA A 313 5.07 13.75 10.35
N ASP A 314 4.67 14.97 10.69
CA ASP A 314 3.25 15.29 10.92
C ASP A 314 2.53 15.38 9.56
N MET A 315 1.77 14.33 9.24
CA MET A 315 1.03 14.21 7.98
C MET A 315 -0.45 14.59 8.11
N ARG A 316 -0.80 15.55 9.00
CA ARG A 316 -2.18 16.03 9.12
C ARG A 316 -2.71 16.50 7.76
N GLY A 317 -3.97 16.14 7.47
CA GLY A 317 -4.60 16.42 6.18
C GLY A 317 -4.27 15.43 5.07
N ASN A 318 -3.43 14.41 5.32
CA ASN A 318 -3.09 13.41 4.31
C ASN A 318 -4.31 12.60 3.84
N ASP A 319 -5.21 12.28 4.77
CA ASP A 319 -6.43 11.52 4.48
C ASP A 319 -7.61 12.43 4.08
N ASP A 320 -7.44 13.77 4.16
CA ASP A 320 -8.46 14.74 3.77
C ASP A 320 -8.40 15.01 2.25
N THR A 321 -9.45 14.56 1.58
CA THR A 321 -9.59 14.75 0.14
C THR A 321 -9.66 16.20 -0.28
N ALA A 322 -10.36 17.05 0.48
CA ALA A 322 -10.51 18.46 0.13
C ALA A 322 -9.16 19.19 0.25
N VAL A 323 -8.37 18.86 1.27
CA VAL A 323 -6.99 19.35 1.40
C VAL A 323 -6.15 18.90 0.21
N LYS A 324 -6.20 17.63 -0.16
CA LYS A 324 -5.45 17.08 -1.30
C LYS A 324 -5.83 17.77 -2.62
N GLU A 325 -7.11 17.86 -2.90
CA GLU A 325 -7.61 18.53 -4.11
C GLU A 325 -7.18 19.99 -4.19
N LYS A 326 -7.36 20.75 -3.10
CA LYS A 326 -6.92 22.14 -3.00
C LYS A 326 -5.42 22.30 -3.28
N LEU A 327 -4.58 21.48 -2.63
CA LEU A 327 -3.12 21.57 -2.78
C LEU A 327 -2.67 21.18 -4.20
N LEU A 328 -3.30 20.19 -4.81
CA LEU A 328 -2.97 19.79 -6.19
C LEU A 328 -3.48 20.77 -7.23
N ASP A 329 -4.53 21.52 -6.96
CA ASP A 329 -5.04 22.55 -7.89
C ASP A 329 -4.04 23.71 -8.08
N VAL A 330 -3.37 24.13 -7.00
CA VAL A 330 -2.37 25.20 -7.04
C VAL A 330 -0.98 24.75 -7.50
N TRP A 331 -0.73 23.44 -7.60
CA TRP A 331 0.53 22.89 -8.09
C TRP A 331 0.72 23.17 -9.59
N LYS A 332 1.88 23.73 -9.98
CA LYS A 332 2.08 24.27 -11.34
C LYS A 332 2.59 23.25 -12.37
N TYR A 333 3.23 22.16 -11.92
CA TYR A 333 3.96 21.23 -12.79
C TYR A 333 3.16 20.01 -13.18
#